data_41eaa30ffbc81939ab7529b9ee71e016
#
_entry.id   41eaa30ffbc81939ab7529b9ee71e016
#
_cell.length_a   1.000
_cell.length_b   1.000
_cell.length_c   1.000
_cell.angle_alpha   90.00
_cell.angle_beta   90.00
_cell.angle_gamma   90.00
#
_symmetry.space_group_name_H-M   'P 1'
#
loop_
_entity.id
_entity.type
_entity.pdbx_description
1 polymer ?
#
loop_
_entity_poly.entity_id
_entity_poly.type
_entity_poly.pdbx_seq_one_letter_code
_entity_poly.pdbx_strand_id
1 'polypeptide(L)'
;MKAGHAWVFGASQGIGRALSQQLHKAGWSLALSARTPHTLHPLCEEVEAQCIPCDATDRDAVNNATQFVFQHQRPDLIIFNVGDYEQMPASRFNAELCERLNKTNYLSACYLLENVIPLMKGHGGTIALNASASSYRGLPNGGAYSAPKAALVNLAESLKPELAEMGIDIRVVNPGFVKTRLTDRNDFEMPFLLEPEEAAKEILDGLLNSKRFDINFPRALTWPLRLLRMLPDQLFFGVIKRKVLRHE
;
A
#
# COMPACT_ATOMS: atom_id res chain seq x y z
N MET A 1 -4.18 14.59 -13.48
CA MET A 1 -3.83 13.61 -14.54
C MET A 1 -5.08 13.36 -15.37
N LYS A 2 -4.98 13.24 -16.70
CA LYS A 2 -6.14 12.81 -17.52
C LYS A 2 -6.43 11.33 -17.20
N ALA A 3 -7.69 10.89 -17.40
CA ALA A 3 -8.05 9.49 -17.30
C ALA A 3 -7.21 8.65 -18.29
N GLY A 4 -6.73 7.50 -17.81
CA GLY A 4 -5.85 6.60 -18.54
C GLY A 4 -6.16 5.16 -18.17
N HIS A 5 -5.16 4.30 -18.13
CA HIS A 5 -5.27 2.92 -17.67
C HIS A 5 -4.61 2.73 -16.31
N ALA A 6 -5.34 2.17 -15.35
CA ALA A 6 -4.81 1.90 -14.01
C ALA A 6 -4.85 0.40 -13.68
N TRP A 7 -3.77 -0.09 -13.08
CA TRP A 7 -3.70 -1.44 -12.56
C TRP A 7 -3.69 -1.42 -11.03
N VAL A 8 -4.70 -2.01 -10.39
CA VAL A 8 -4.82 -2.07 -8.93
C VAL A 8 -4.54 -3.49 -8.44
N PHE A 9 -3.45 -3.66 -7.71
CA PHE A 9 -3.10 -4.89 -7.02
C PHE A 9 -3.69 -4.89 -5.60
N GLY A 10 -4.39 -5.98 -5.20
CA GLY A 10 -5.13 -6.03 -3.95
C GLY A 10 -6.48 -5.33 -4.03
N ALA A 11 -7.18 -5.48 -5.19
CA ALA A 11 -8.39 -4.75 -5.52
C ALA A 11 -9.67 -5.26 -4.84
N SER A 12 -9.72 -6.53 -4.40
CA SER A 12 -11.00 -7.21 -4.10
C SER A 12 -11.78 -6.69 -2.89
N GLN A 13 -11.15 -5.94 -1.98
CA GLN A 13 -11.78 -5.48 -0.73
C GLN A 13 -11.15 -4.18 -0.20
N GLY A 14 -11.85 -3.54 0.78
CA GLY A 14 -11.35 -2.37 1.50
C GLY A 14 -10.90 -1.25 0.58
N ILE A 15 -9.74 -0.69 0.86
CA ILE A 15 -9.19 0.44 0.09
C ILE A 15 -9.07 0.12 -1.40
N GLY A 16 -8.60 -1.09 -1.77
CA GLY A 16 -8.42 -1.46 -3.17
C GLY A 16 -9.73 -1.50 -3.95
N ARG A 17 -10.82 -2.00 -3.35
CA ARG A 17 -12.16 -1.98 -3.94
C ARG A 17 -12.65 -0.55 -4.14
N ALA A 18 -12.56 0.27 -3.10
CA ALA A 18 -12.98 1.67 -3.16
C ALA A 18 -12.17 2.48 -4.20
N LEU A 19 -10.85 2.24 -4.31
CA LEU A 19 -10.00 2.82 -5.35
C LEU A 19 -10.48 2.46 -6.76
N SER A 20 -10.76 1.17 -6.99
CA SER A 20 -11.22 0.68 -8.30
C SER A 20 -12.54 1.33 -8.70
N GLN A 21 -13.50 1.41 -7.78
CA GLN A 21 -14.80 2.06 -8.01
C GLN A 21 -14.65 3.56 -8.31
N GLN A 22 -13.79 4.26 -7.58
CA GLN A 22 -13.60 5.71 -7.79
C GLN A 22 -12.82 6.00 -9.08
N LEU A 23 -11.83 5.19 -9.43
CA LEU A 23 -11.11 5.30 -10.71
C LEU A 23 -12.06 5.05 -11.89
N HIS A 24 -12.91 4.02 -11.82
CA HIS A 24 -13.94 3.77 -12.84
C HIS A 24 -14.87 4.96 -13.00
N LYS A 25 -15.40 5.51 -11.89
CA LYS A 25 -16.25 6.72 -11.91
C LYS A 25 -15.54 7.94 -12.49
N ALA A 26 -14.21 8.00 -12.37
CA ALA A 26 -13.38 9.05 -12.96
C ALA A 26 -12.99 8.78 -14.44
N GLY A 27 -13.54 7.74 -15.05
CA GLY A 27 -13.34 7.40 -16.47
C GLY A 27 -12.04 6.65 -16.78
N TRP A 28 -11.38 6.06 -15.77
CA TRP A 28 -10.21 5.22 -15.99
C TRP A 28 -10.62 3.83 -16.47
N SER A 29 -9.89 3.28 -17.47
CA SER A 29 -9.93 1.84 -17.74
C SER A 29 -9.08 1.11 -16.71
N LEU A 30 -9.48 -0.12 -16.33
CA LEU A 30 -8.92 -0.81 -15.18
C LEU A 30 -8.46 -2.23 -15.49
N ALA A 31 -7.31 -2.58 -14.93
CA ALA A 31 -6.87 -3.95 -14.67
C ALA A 31 -6.88 -4.16 -13.15
N LEU A 32 -7.49 -5.25 -12.68
CA LEU A 32 -7.64 -5.55 -11.26
C LEU A 32 -7.04 -6.90 -10.92
N SER A 33 -6.20 -6.92 -9.88
CA SER A 33 -5.59 -8.15 -9.38
C SER A 33 -5.87 -8.37 -7.91
N ALA A 34 -6.21 -9.60 -7.56
CA ALA A 34 -6.29 -10.10 -6.18
C ALA A 34 -6.11 -11.61 -6.19
N ARG A 35 -5.74 -12.18 -5.03
CA ARG A 35 -5.47 -13.61 -4.88
C ARG A 35 -6.70 -14.49 -5.13
N THR A 36 -7.87 -14.03 -4.74
CA THR A 36 -9.08 -14.85 -4.66
C THR A 36 -10.05 -14.48 -5.79
N PRO A 37 -10.21 -15.33 -6.82
CA PRO A 37 -11.03 -15.02 -8.00
C PRO A 37 -12.48 -14.70 -7.65
N HIS A 38 -13.13 -15.50 -6.79
CA HIS A 38 -14.57 -15.32 -6.48
C HIS A 38 -14.88 -13.99 -5.76
N THR A 39 -13.91 -13.35 -5.11
CA THR A 39 -14.09 -12.01 -4.53
C THR A 39 -13.70 -10.89 -5.49
N LEU A 40 -12.91 -11.20 -6.54
CA LEU A 40 -12.45 -10.23 -7.51
C LEU A 40 -13.44 -10.08 -8.68
N HIS A 41 -13.96 -11.17 -9.21
CA HIS A 41 -14.84 -11.19 -10.41
C HIS A 41 -16.05 -10.25 -10.29
N PRO A 42 -16.83 -10.24 -9.17
CA PRO A 42 -17.96 -9.31 -9.07
C PRO A 42 -17.57 -7.84 -9.15
N LEU A 43 -16.38 -7.47 -8.64
CA LEU A 43 -15.88 -6.11 -8.77
C LEU A 43 -15.47 -5.81 -10.22
N CYS A 44 -14.83 -6.76 -10.90
CA CYS A 44 -14.43 -6.58 -12.29
C CYS A 44 -15.64 -6.35 -13.20
N GLU A 45 -16.73 -7.08 -12.97
CA GLU A 45 -17.99 -6.89 -13.69
C GLU A 45 -18.62 -5.53 -13.36
N GLU A 46 -18.62 -5.13 -12.07
CA GLU A 46 -19.17 -3.85 -11.59
C GLU A 46 -18.49 -2.64 -12.23
N VAL A 47 -17.17 -2.70 -12.42
CA VAL A 47 -16.35 -1.58 -12.93
C VAL A 47 -15.80 -1.81 -14.33
N GLU A 48 -16.32 -2.79 -15.05
CA GLU A 48 -15.93 -3.14 -16.43
C GLU A 48 -14.41 -3.31 -16.60
N ALA A 49 -13.77 -3.94 -15.61
CA ALA A 49 -12.34 -4.07 -15.55
C ALA A 49 -11.82 -5.40 -16.10
N GLN A 50 -10.58 -5.38 -16.60
CA GLN A 50 -9.84 -6.62 -16.87
C GLN A 50 -9.53 -7.34 -15.57
N CYS A 51 -10.00 -8.59 -15.42
CA CYS A 51 -9.85 -9.38 -14.22
C CYS A 51 -8.61 -10.28 -14.32
N ILE A 52 -7.67 -10.11 -13.39
CA ILE A 52 -6.38 -10.83 -13.42
C ILE A 52 -6.12 -11.41 -12.03
N PRO A 53 -6.69 -12.58 -11.71
CA PRO A 53 -6.41 -13.26 -10.45
C PRO A 53 -4.91 -13.54 -10.31
N CYS A 54 -4.30 -13.08 -9.21
CA CYS A 54 -2.88 -13.23 -8.98
C CYS A 54 -2.57 -13.24 -7.49
N ASP A 55 -1.83 -14.24 -7.02
CA ASP A 55 -1.21 -14.19 -5.70
C ASP A 55 0.07 -13.38 -5.79
N ALA A 56 0.07 -12.19 -5.17
CA ALA A 56 1.23 -11.32 -5.16
C ALA A 56 2.47 -11.92 -4.46
N THR A 57 2.31 -12.97 -3.66
CA THR A 57 3.42 -13.69 -3.00
C THR A 57 4.05 -14.77 -3.88
N ASP A 58 3.48 -15.04 -5.05
CA ASP A 58 4.01 -15.93 -6.07
C ASP A 58 4.68 -15.10 -7.18
N ARG A 59 6.01 -15.21 -7.27
CA ARG A 59 6.82 -14.42 -8.23
C ARG A 59 6.47 -14.71 -9.67
N ASP A 60 6.21 -15.99 -10.00
CA ASP A 60 5.86 -16.39 -11.37
C ASP A 60 4.45 -15.94 -11.74
N ALA A 61 3.49 -16.01 -10.81
CA ALA A 61 2.17 -15.46 -11.00
C ALA A 61 2.19 -13.95 -11.25
N VAL A 62 3.03 -13.20 -10.51
CA VAL A 62 3.22 -11.75 -10.72
C VAL A 62 3.84 -11.45 -12.08
N ASN A 63 4.84 -12.22 -12.51
CA ASN A 63 5.43 -12.08 -13.84
C ASN A 63 4.38 -12.30 -14.92
N ASN A 64 3.63 -13.40 -14.86
CA ASN A 64 2.60 -13.74 -15.84
C ASN A 64 1.49 -12.68 -15.90
N ALA A 65 1.02 -12.20 -14.75
CA ALA A 65 0.04 -11.12 -14.65
C ALA A 65 0.58 -9.83 -15.29
N THR A 66 1.85 -9.49 -15.04
CA THR A 66 2.48 -8.30 -15.61
C THR A 66 2.57 -8.38 -17.13
N GLN A 67 3.04 -9.50 -17.67
CA GLN A 67 3.11 -9.70 -19.13
C GLN A 67 1.72 -9.58 -19.75
N PHE A 68 0.71 -10.20 -19.14
CA PHE A 68 -0.66 -10.13 -19.63
C PHE A 68 -1.20 -8.70 -19.65
N VAL A 69 -1.04 -7.93 -18.58
CA VAL A 69 -1.51 -6.54 -18.50
C VAL A 69 -0.84 -5.67 -19.57
N PHE A 70 0.49 -5.72 -19.66
CA PHE A 70 1.24 -4.86 -20.57
C PHE A 70 1.05 -5.21 -22.05
N GLN A 71 0.72 -6.47 -22.38
CA GLN A 71 0.37 -6.89 -23.72
C GLN A 71 -1.00 -6.36 -24.18
N HIS A 72 -1.96 -6.22 -23.24
CA HIS A 72 -3.30 -5.74 -23.56
C HIS A 72 -3.38 -4.21 -23.54
N GLN A 73 -2.99 -3.61 -22.43
CA GLN A 73 -2.95 -2.16 -22.31
C GLN A 73 -1.96 -1.76 -21.22
N ARG A 74 -0.93 -0.98 -21.58
CA ARG A 74 0.06 -0.52 -20.61
C ARG A 74 -0.56 0.43 -19.60
N PRO A 75 -0.36 0.20 -18.27
CA PRO A 75 -0.87 1.11 -17.25
C PRO A 75 -0.11 2.44 -17.20
N ASP A 76 -0.86 3.54 -17.05
CA ASP A 76 -0.36 4.86 -16.68
C ASP A 76 -0.17 4.99 -15.16
N LEU A 77 -0.95 4.21 -14.40
CA LEU A 77 -0.94 4.19 -12.95
C LEU A 77 -0.99 2.75 -12.44
N ILE A 78 -0.03 2.37 -11.61
CA ILE A 78 0.00 1.09 -10.91
C ILE A 78 -0.14 1.36 -9.42
N ILE A 79 -1.15 0.77 -8.77
CA ILE A 79 -1.36 0.89 -7.31
C ILE A 79 -1.16 -0.46 -6.66
N PHE A 80 -0.07 -0.61 -5.93
CA PHE A 80 0.19 -1.80 -5.12
C PHE A 80 -0.41 -1.62 -3.73
N ASN A 81 -1.59 -2.25 -3.51
CA ASN A 81 -2.37 -2.15 -2.28
C ASN A 81 -2.42 -3.50 -1.52
N VAL A 82 -1.54 -4.44 -1.85
CA VAL A 82 -1.48 -5.72 -1.14
C VAL A 82 -0.93 -5.53 0.27
N GLY A 83 -1.54 -6.20 1.23
CA GLY A 83 -1.06 -6.20 2.59
C GLY A 83 -1.76 -7.22 3.47
N ASP A 84 -1.08 -7.63 4.54
CA ASP A 84 -1.63 -8.39 5.64
C ASP A 84 -1.08 -7.83 6.96
N TYR A 85 -1.83 -8.03 8.03
CA TYR A 85 -1.52 -7.50 9.36
C TYR A 85 -1.87 -8.51 10.44
N GLU A 86 -0.99 -8.60 11.42
CA GLU A 86 -1.23 -9.33 12.66
C GLU A 86 -0.39 -8.68 13.76
N GLN A 87 -0.95 -8.58 14.97
CA GLN A 87 -0.22 -8.08 16.13
C GLN A 87 0.79 -9.12 16.61
N MET A 88 1.96 -8.65 17.03
CA MET A 88 3.02 -9.49 17.58
C MET A 88 3.61 -8.83 18.85
N PRO A 89 3.06 -9.13 20.03
CA PRO A 89 3.68 -8.73 21.29
C PRO A 89 5.07 -9.36 21.45
N ALA A 90 6.01 -8.62 22.02
CA ALA A 90 7.38 -9.12 22.24
C ALA A 90 7.42 -10.40 23.08
N SER A 91 6.47 -10.58 23.99
CA SER A 91 6.32 -11.80 24.81
C SER A 91 5.90 -13.04 23.99
N ARG A 92 5.39 -12.85 22.76
CA ARG A 92 4.99 -13.91 21.83
C ARG A 92 5.63 -13.68 20.47
N PHE A 93 6.94 -13.37 20.47
CA PHE A 93 7.68 -13.15 19.22
C PHE A 93 7.65 -14.40 18.36
N ASN A 94 7.29 -14.23 17.07
CA ASN A 94 7.12 -15.30 16.11
C ASN A 94 7.83 -14.96 14.78
N ALA A 95 8.91 -15.70 14.46
CA ALA A 95 9.68 -15.50 13.26
C ALA A 95 8.90 -15.87 11.98
N GLU A 96 8.09 -16.95 12.03
CA GLU A 96 7.25 -17.36 10.88
C GLU A 96 6.24 -16.26 10.51
N LEU A 97 5.67 -15.59 11.53
CA LEU A 97 4.81 -14.43 11.30
C LEU A 97 5.57 -13.28 10.64
N CYS A 98 6.80 -13.01 11.08
CA CYS A 98 7.66 -12.00 10.44
C CYS A 98 7.93 -12.35 8.97
N GLU A 99 8.28 -13.60 8.67
CA GLU A 99 8.52 -14.09 7.31
C GLU A 99 7.27 -13.95 6.44
N ARG A 100 6.11 -14.40 6.91
CA ARG A 100 4.84 -14.31 6.20
C ARG A 100 4.46 -12.87 5.89
N LEU A 101 4.53 -11.98 6.90
CA LEU A 101 4.20 -10.57 6.72
C LEU A 101 5.22 -9.83 5.85
N ASN A 102 6.52 -10.19 5.93
CA ASN A 102 7.53 -9.65 5.05
C ASN A 102 7.30 -10.08 3.60
N LYS A 103 6.98 -11.36 3.37
CA LYS A 103 6.65 -11.87 2.03
C LYS A 103 5.46 -11.14 1.44
N THR A 104 4.38 -10.96 2.22
CA THR A 104 3.14 -10.33 1.75
C THR A 104 3.27 -8.81 1.59
N ASN A 105 3.90 -8.10 2.53
CA ASN A 105 3.89 -6.64 2.55
C ASN A 105 5.09 -6.00 1.83
N TYR A 106 6.20 -6.73 1.60
CA TYR A 106 7.42 -6.18 1.01
C TYR A 106 7.89 -6.96 -0.22
N LEU A 107 8.20 -8.27 -0.09
CA LEU A 107 8.75 -9.03 -1.22
C LEU A 107 7.80 -9.08 -2.41
N SER A 108 6.50 -9.17 -2.16
CA SER A 108 5.48 -9.12 -3.22
C SER A 108 5.50 -7.81 -4.03
N ALA A 109 5.80 -6.67 -3.38
CA ALA A 109 6.02 -5.40 -4.09
C ALA A 109 7.33 -5.43 -4.90
N CYS A 110 8.39 -6.07 -4.37
CA CYS A 110 9.64 -6.26 -5.11
C CYS A 110 9.42 -7.10 -6.37
N TYR A 111 8.61 -8.17 -6.30
CA TYR A 111 8.27 -8.98 -7.47
C TYR A 111 7.52 -8.17 -8.54
N LEU A 112 6.59 -7.29 -8.13
CA LEU A 112 5.93 -6.40 -9.05
C LEU A 112 6.92 -5.41 -9.69
N LEU A 113 7.73 -4.72 -8.88
CA LEU A 113 8.69 -3.71 -9.35
C LEU A 113 9.72 -4.31 -10.32
N GLU A 114 10.23 -5.52 -10.06
CA GLU A 114 11.15 -6.25 -10.95
C GLU A 114 10.59 -6.37 -12.37
N ASN A 115 9.29 -6.60 -12.48
CA ASN A 115 8.63 -6.83 -13.77
C ASN A 115 8.15 -5.54 -14.44
N VAL A 116 7.62 -4.58 -13.68
CA VAL A 116 7.01 -3.38 -14.29
C VAL A 116 8.02 -2.30 -14.66
N ILE A 117 9.12 -2.15 -13.89
CA ILE A 117 10.12 -1.10 -14.14
C ILE A 117 10.72 -1.20 -15.55
N PRO A 118 11.19 -2.38 -16.03
CA PRO A 118 11.71 -2.50 -17.38
C PRO A 118 10.69 -2.15 -18.47
N LEU A 119 9.41 -2.51 -18.25
CA LEU A 119 8.33 -2.29 -19.22
C LEU A 119 7.81 -0.84 -19.23
N MET A 120 8.01 -0.10 -18.15
CA MET A 120 7.63 1.32 -18.03
C MET A 120 8.75 2.27 -18.47
N LYS A 121 10.01 1.80 -18.50
CA LYS A 121 11.18 2.62 -18.88
C LYS A 121 10.98 3.31 -20.24
N GLY A 122 11.18 4.63 -20.26
CA GLY A 122 11.05 5.46 -21.47
C GLY A 122 9.60 5.77 -21.87
N HIS A 123 8.62 5.17 -21.22
CA HIS A 123 7.21 5.43 -21.47
C HIS A 123 6.56 6.29 -20.38
N GLY A 124 7.14 6.24 -19.18
CA GLY A 124 6.63 6.95 -18.02
C GLY A 124 5.47 6.22 -17.33
N GLY A 125 4.87 6.91 -16.37
CA GLY A 125 3.76 6.44 -15.54
C GLY A 125 4.04 6.60 -14.07
N THR A 126 3.06 6.25 -13.23
CA THR A 126 3.15 6.36 -11.78
C THR A 126 3.02 4.99 -11.12
N ILE A 127 3.89 4.69 -10.16
CA ILE A 127 3.79 3.52 -9.28
C ILE A 127 3.51 4.03 -7.86
N ALA A 128 2.42 3.59 -7.25
CA ALA A 128 2.04 3.92 -5.88
C ALA A 128 2.13 2.66 -4.99
N LEU A 129 2.96 2.72 -3.95
CA LEU A 129 3.11 1.63 -2.97
C LEU A 129 2.33 1.98 -1.70
N ASN A 130 1.33 1.17 -1.36
CA ASN A 130 0.54 1.35 -0.13
C ASN A 130 1.31 0.81 1.08
N ALA A 131 1.98 1.70 1.79
CA ALA A 131 2.70 1.44 3.02
C ALA A 131 1.77 1.56 4.25
N SER A 132 2.09 2.41 5.21
CA SER A 132 1.28 2.68 6.42
C SER A 132 1.90 3.84 7.23
N ALA A 133 1.10 4.55 8.01
CA ALA A 133 1.61 5.49 8.99
C ALA A 133 2.54 4.81 10.04
N SER A 134 2.40 3.49 10.27
CA SER A 134 3.32 2.70 11.11
C SER A 134 4.73 2.56 10.50
N SER A 135 4.94 2.92 9.24
CA SER A 135 6.25 2.96 8.59
C SER A 135 7.19 4.05 9.13
N TYR A 136 6.62 5.09 9.73
CA TYR A 136 7.41 6.24 10.17
C TYR A 136 8.32 5.91 11.36
N ARG A 137 7.82 5.13 12.32
CA ARG A 137 8.59 4.65 13.47
C ARG A 137 7.94 3.40 14.07
N GLY A 138 8.76 2.45 14.57
CA GLY A 138 8.26 1.23 15.20
C GLY A 138 7.42 1.52 16.44
N LEU A 139 6.27 0.86 16.52
CA LEU A 139 5.34 0.93 17.66
C LEU A 139 5.21 -0.44 18.31
N PRO A 140 4.89 -0.52 19.63
CA PRO A 140 4.64 -1.79 20.30
C PRO A 140 3.60 -2.64 19.54
N ASN A 141 3.71 -3.94 19.67
CA ASN A 141 2.88 -4.97 19.02
C ASN A 141 2.87 -4.94 17.48
N GLY A 142 3.45 -3.94 16.84
CA GLY A 142 3.42 -3.74 15.40
C GLY A 142 4.67 -4.22 14.64
N GLY A 143 5.69 -4.79 15.31
CA GLY A 143 7.01 -5.02 14.70
C GLY A 143 6.99 -5.86 13.43
N ALA A 144 6.26 -6.97 13.40
CA ALA A 144 6.16 -7.84 12.23
C ALA A 144 5.50 -7.17 11.01
N TYR A 145 4.65 -6.15 11.24
CA TYR A 145 3.96 -5.40 10.19
C TYR A 145 4.68 -4.10 9.83
N SER A 146 5.08 -3.31 10.83
CA SER A 146 5.68 -2.00 10.60
C SER A 146 7.05 -2.09 9.91
N ALA A 147 7.84 -3.14 10.18
CA ALA A 147 9.14 -3.34 9.56
C ALA A 147 9.05 -3.48 8.03
N PRO A 148 8.26 -4.40 7.46
CA PRO A 148 8.11 -4.48 6.00
C PRO A 148 7.45 -3.23 5.39
N LYS A 149 6.56 -2.53 6.11
CA LYS A 149 6.00 -1.26 5.62
C LYS A 149 7.03 -0.12 5.61
N ALA A 150 7.94 -0.08 6.59
CA ALA A 150 9.08 0.84 6.58
C ALA A 150 10.07 0.50 5.45
N ALA A 151 10.29 -0.79 5.18
CA ALA A 151 11.12 -1.24 4.07
C ALA A 151 10.56 -0.78 2.71
N LEU A 152 9.23 -0.79 2.49
CA LEU A 152 8.61 -0.24 1.28
C LEU A 152 8.92 1.25 1.10
N VAL A 153 8.83 2.04 2.17
CA VAL A 153 9.12 3.47 2.12
C VAL A 153 10.58 3.70 1.77
N ASN A 154 11.50 2.99 2.45
CA ASN A 154 12.94 3.10 2.19
C ASN A 154 13.29 2.69 0.76
N LEU A 155 12.71 1.59 0.25
CA LEU A 155 12.90 1.15 -1.13
C LEU A 155 12.43 2.22 -2.11
N ALA A 156 11.23 2.79 -1.90
CA ALA A 156 10.70 3.82 -2.78
C ALA A 156 11.54 5.11 -2.75
N GLU A 157 12.05 5.51 -1.57
CA GLU A 157 12.98 6.64 -1.41
C GLU A 157 14.26 6.42 -2.21
N SER A 158 14.83 5.22 -2.13
CA SER A 158 16.06 4.85 -2.85
C SER A 158 15.87 4.83 -4.37
N LEU A 159 14.75 4.27 -4.83
CA LEU A 159 14.45 4.16 -6.26
C LEU A 159 13.99 5.48 -6.91
N LYS A 160 13.47 6.42 -6.12
CA LYS A 160 12.83 7.64 -6.63
C LYS A 160 13.70 8.42 -7.62
N PRO A 161 14.98 8.76 -7.31
CA PRO A 161 15.83 9.50 -8.24
C PRO A 161 16.13 8.71 -9.52
N GLU A 162 16.41 7.41 -9.39
CA GLU A 162 16.75 6.56 -10.54
C GLU A 162 15.56 6.35 -11.49
N LEU A 163 14.37 6.12 -10.91
CA LEU A 163 13.14 5.96 -11.71
C LEU A 163 12.73 7.26 -12.41
N ALA A 164 13.00 8.41 -11.81
CA ALA A 164 12.75 9.71 -12.44
C ALA A 164 13.54 9.88 -13.76
N GLU A 165 14.80 9.41 -13.82
CA GLU A 165 15.60 9.37 -15.04
C GLU A 165 15.00 8.44 -16.12
N MET A 166 14.20 7.46 -15.72
CA MET A 166 13.48 6.55 -16.60
C MET A 166 12.09 7.08 -17.00
N GLY A 167 11.69 8.24 -16.47
CA GLY A 167 10.36 8.82 -16.67
C GLY A 167 9.28 8.24 -15.75
N ILE A 168 9.65 7.44 -14.76
CA ILE A 168 8.72 6.75 -13.85
C ILE A 168 8.62 7.53 -12.53
N ASP A 169 7.39 7.81 -12.10
CA ASP A 169 7.12 8.47 -10.82
C ASP A 169 6.71 7.45 -9.76
N ILE A 170 7.60 7.14 -8.80
CA ILE A 170 7.25 6.28 -7.66
C ILE A 170 6.82 7.12 -6.46
N ARG A 171 5.73 6.70 -5.81
CA ARG A 171 5.15 7.36 -4.62
C ARG A 171 4.78 6.35 -3.56
N VAL A 172 4.71 6.80 -2.32
CA VAL A 172 4.22 6.01 -1.19
C VAL A 172 2.92 6.57 -0.65
N VAL A 173 2.05 5.67 -0.22
CA VAL A 173 0.80 5.99 0.47
C VAL A 173 0.93 5.50 1.90
N ASN A 174 0.78 6.40 2.87
CA ASN A 174 0.89 6.09 4.30
C ASN A 174 -0.45 6.39 5.00
N PRO A 175 -1.46 5.50 4.89
CA PRO A 175 -2.72 5.65 5.60
C PRO A 175 -2.52 5.45 7.10
N GLY A 176 -3.35 6.15 7.88
CA GLY A 176 -3.64 5.81 9.26
C GLY A 176 -4.59 4.60 9.34
N PHE A 177 -5.50 4.64 10.31
CA PHE A 177 -6.50 3.58 10.45
C PHE A 177 -7.61 3.72 9.40
N VAL A 178 -7.87 2.63 8.67
CA VAL A 178 -8.96 2.53 7.70
C VAL A 178 -9.74 1.26 8.01
N LYS A 179 -11.04 1.35 8.10
CA LYS A 179 -11.96 0.25 8.43
C LYS A 179 -11.92 -0.82 7.35
N THR A 180 -11.20 -1.88 7.63
CA THR A 180 -10.97 -3.01 6.73
C THR A 180 -10.81 -4.28 7.54
N ARG A 181 -10.90 -5.44 6.89
CA ARG A 181 -10.61 -6.72 7.54
C ARG A 181 -9.28 -6.75 8.32
N LEU A 182 -8.31 -5.92 7.94
CA LEU A 182 -7.02 -5.86 8.66
C LEU A 182 -7.17 -5.16 10.01
N THR A 183 -7.91 -4.06 10.05
CA THR A 183 -8.16 -3.27 11.27
C THR A 183 -9.21 -3.91 12.20
N ASP A 184 -10.08 -4.80 11.68
CA ASP A 184 -11.01 -5.58 12.51
C ASP A 184 -10.30 -6.52 13.50
N ARG A 185 -9.00 -6.75 13.32
CA ARG A 185 -8.15 -7.53 14.21
C ARG A 185 -7.57 -6.72 15.39
N ASN A 186 -7.82 -5.42 15.41
CA ASN A 186 -7.36 -4.55 16.49
C ASN A 186 -8.34 -4.61 17.67
N ASP A 187 -7.79 -4.70 18.86
CA ASP A 187 -8.49 -4.70 20.16
C ASP A 187 -8.31 -3.39 20.93
N PHE A 188 -7.81 -2.34 20.26
CA PHE A 188 -7.56 -1.03 20.83
C PHE A 188 -8.30 0.07 20.05
N GLU A 189 -8.45 1.23 20.69
CA GLU A 189 -9.06 2.41 20.06
C GLU A 189 -8.23 2.90 18.86
N MET A 190 -8.89 3.08 17.73
CA MET A 190 -8.28 3.56 16.49
C MET A 190 -8.71 5.02 16.23
N PRO A 191 -7.92 6.00 16.70
CA PRO A 191 -8.26 7.40 16.49
C PRO A 191 -8.27 7.76 15.01
N PHE A 192 -9.24 8.58 14.60
CA PHE A 192 -9.39 9.05 13.23
C PHE A 192 -9.59 7.91 12.21
N LEU A 193 -10.31 6.85 12.60
CA LEU A 193 -10.67 5.76 11.70
C LEU A 193 -11.47 6.29 10.51
N LEU A 194 -11.00 5.99 9.30
CA LEU A 194 -11.65 6.37 8.04
C LEU A 194 -12.39 5.18 7.41
N GLU A 195 -13.45 5.47 6.68
CA GLU A 195 -14.06 4.48 5.79
C GLU A 195 -13.17 4.28 4.54
N PRO A 196 -13.21 3.10 3.88
CA PRO A 196 -12.40 2.81 2.68
C PRO A 196 -12.57 3.82 1.56
N GLU A 197 -13.78 4.35 1.38
CA GLU A 197 -14.13 5.34 0.35
C GLU A 197 -13.44 6.69 0.60
N GLU A 198 -13.35 7.10 1.86
CA GLU A 198 -12.64 8.32 2.27
C GLU A 198 -11.13 8.15 2.05
N ALA A 199 -10.59 6.99 2.44
CA ALA A 199 -9.19 6.67 2.21
C ALA A 199 -8.85 6.64 0.71
N ALA A 200 -9.69 6.04 -0.13
CA ALA A 200 -9.52 6.01 -1.57
C ALA A 200 -9.53 7.42 -2.18
N LYS A 201 -10.40 8.31 -1.71
CA LYS A 201 -10.44 9.71 -2.14
C LYS A 201 -9.14 10.44 -1.81
N GLU A 202 -8.62 10.31 -0.59
CA GLU A 202 -7.33 10.91 -0.19
C GLU A 202 -6.16 10.40 -1.03
N ILE A 203 -6.14 9.09 -1.34
CA ILE A 203 -5.14 8.48 -2.19
C ILE A 203 -5.20 9.06 -3.60
N LEU A 204 -6.38 9.06 -4.22
CA LEU A 204 -6.56 9.54 -5.59
C LEU A 204 -6.29 11.04 -5.70
N ASP A 205 -6.73 11.84 -4.73
CA ASP A 205 -6.39 13.27 -4.69
C ASP A 205 -4.86 13.46 -4.64
N GLY A 206 -4.19 12.70 -3.77
CA GLY A 206 -2.73 12.71 -3.69
C GLY A 206 -2.04 12.29 -4.99
N LEU A 207 -2.53 11.26 -5.66
CA LEU A 207 -1.92 10.72 -6.89
C LEU A 207 -2.23 11.58 -8.12
N LEU A 208 -3.45 12.06 -8.26
CA LEU A 208 -3.91 12.72 -9.49
C LEU A 208 -3.70 14.25 -9.46
N ASN A 209 -3.82 14.88 -8.28
CA ASN A 209 -3.86 16.33 -8.11
C ASN A 209 -2.63 16.90 -7.38
N SER A 210 -1.65 16.05 -7.01
CA SER A 210 -0.41 16.53 -6.39
C SER A 210 0.83 15.81 -6.93
N LYS A 211 2.02 16.35 -6.60
CA LYS A 211 3.32 15.73 -6.88
C LYS A 211 4.00 15.22 -5.59
N ARG A 212 3.26 15.10 -4.50
CA ARG A 212 3.82 14.64 -3.22
C ARG A 212 4.30 13.20 -3.32
N PHE A 213 5.51 12.95 -2.85
CA PHE A 213 6.07 11.60 -2.76
C PHE A 213 5.32 10.78 -1.70
N ASP A 214 5.09 11.37 -0.53
CA ASP A 214 4.40 10.76 0.61
C ASP A 214 2.96 11.28 0.70
N ILE A 215 2.01 10.43 0.34
CA ILE A 215 0.58 10.67 0.44
C ILE A 215 0.11 10.09 1.77
N ASN A 216 -0.07 10.94 2.77
CA ASN A 216 -0.40 10.51 4.12
C ASN A 216 -1.68 11.17 4.63
N PHE A 217 -2.49 10.38 5.30
CA PHE A 217 -3.80 10.77 5.83
C PHE A 217 -4.27 9.83 6.96
N PRO A 218 -5.17 10.27 7.84
CA PRO A 218 -5.55 11.67 8.05
C PRO A 218 -4.37 12.44 8.69
N ARG A 219 -4.21 13.70 8.32
CA ARG A 219 -3.05 14.50 8.79
C ARG A 219 -3.00 14.64 10.30
N ALA A 220 -4.15 14.67 10.98
CA ALA A 220 -4.24 14.73 12.42
C ALA A 220 -3.52 13.55 13.12
N LEU A 221 -3.47 12.37 12.50
CA LEU A 221 -2.74 11.21 12.98
C LEU A 221 -1.30 11.16 12.44
N THR A 222 -1.14 11.35 11.13
CA THR A 222 0.14 11.09 10.46
C THR A 222 1.20 12.14 10.76
N TRP A 223 0.83 13.42 10.93
CA TRP A 223 1.77 14.47 11.26
C TRP A 223 2.46 14.29 12.61
N PRO A 224 1.74 14.04 13.73
CA PRO A 224 2.38 13.71 14.99
C PRO A 224 3.32 12.51 14.90
N LEU A 225 2.95 11.45 14.19
CA LEU A 225 3.79 10.27 13.99
C LEU A 225 5.08 10.60 13.20
N ARG A 226 4.99 11.48 12.19
CA ARG A 226 6.17 11.97 11.47
C ARG A 226 7.09 12.80 12.37
N LEU A 227 6.53 13.66 13.22
CA LEU A 227 7.32 14.43 14.18
C LEU A 227 7.99 13.50 15.21
N LEU A 228 7.33 12.43 15.66
CA LEU A 228 7.95 11.44 16.54
C LEU A 228 9.19 10.77 15.92
N ARG A 229 9.27 10.68 14.57
CA ARG A 229 10.45 10.17 13.86
C ARG A 229 11.69 11.04 14.12
N MET A 230 11.50 12.32 14.36
CA MET A 230 12.61 13.29 14.58
C MET A 230 13.08 13.34 16.03
N LEU A 231 12.36 12.72 16.97
CA LEU A 231 12.75 12.73 18.37
C LEU A 231 14.00 11.86 18.61
N PRO A 232 14.93 12.30 19.48
CA PRO A 232 15.97 11.45 20.01
C PRO A 232 15.36 10.17 20.64
N ASP A 233 16.06 9.04 20.55
CA ASP A 233 15.53 7.72 20.96
C ASP A 233 15.05 7.69 22.39
N GLN A 234 15.80 8.31 23.33
CA GLN A 234 15.43 8.34 24.75
C GLN A 234 14.08 9.04 24.99
N LEU A 235 13.82 10.15 24.28
CA LEU A 235 12.55 10.88 24.37
C LEU A 235 11.41 10.06 23.72
N PHE A 236 11.66 9.50 22.55
CA PHE A 236 10.68 8.65 21.87
C PHE A 236 10.25 7.48 22.74
N PHE A 237 11.20 6.65 23.21
CA PHE A 237 10.86 5.50 24.04
C PHE A 237 10.21 5.90 25.38
N GLY A 238 10.58 7.07 25.94
CA GLY A 238 9.90 7.61 27.12
C GLY A 238 8.43 7.94 26.86
N VAL A 239 8.10 8.53 25.72
CA VAL A 239 6.73 8.85 25.30
C VAL A 239 5.94 7.55 25.07
N ILE A 240 6.52 6.61 24.33
CA ILE A 240 5.85 5.31 24.00
C ILE A 240 5.56 4.53 25.28
N LYS A 241 6.53 4.40 26.20
CA LYS A 241 6.32 3.72 27.48
C LYS A 241 5.18 4.33 28.30
N ARG A 242 5.05 5.65 28.28
CA ARG A 242 3.99 6.34 29.06
C ARG A 242 2.61 6.28 28.45
N LYS A 243 2.51 6.35 27.10
CA LYS A 243 1.24 6.51 26.40
C LYS A 243 0.67 5.20 25.82
N VAL A 244 1.52 4.22 25.54
CA VAL A 244 1.09 2.99 24.87
C VAL A 244 1.10 1.80 25.81
N LEU A 245 2.16 1.63 26.66
CA LEU A 245 2.31 0.45 27.52
C LEU A 245 1.65 0.60 28.91
N ARG A 246 1.16 1.78 29.31
CA ARG A 246 0.48 1.98 30.61
C ARG A 246 -1.03 1.78 30.58
N HIS A 247 -1.58 1.45 29.41
CA HIS A 247 -3.01 1.17 29.22
C HIS A 247 -3.29 -0.33 29.00
N GLU A 248 -2.29 -1.18 29.17
CA GLU A 248 -2.40 -2.63 29.36
C GLU A 248 -2.23 -2.96 30.86
#